data_2ea60cb523f02fcb9dddf61181089bbc
#
_entry.id   2ea60cb523f02fcb9dddf61181089bbc
#
_cell.length_a   1.000
_cell.length_b   1.000
_cell.length_c   1.000
_cell.angle_alpha   90.00
_cell.angle_beta   90.00
_cell.angle_gamma   90.00
#
_symmetry.space_group_name_H-M   'P 1'
#
loop_
_entity.id
_entity.type
_entity.pdbx_description
1 polymer ?
#
loop_
_entity_poly.entity_id
_entity_poly.type
_entity_poly.pdbx_seq_one_letter_code
_entity_poly.pdbx_strand_id
1 'polypeptide(L)' 'GVSTEERARVKELEREVRELRRANEILKAAAAFFGAELDRKQKR' A
#
# COMPACT_ATOMS: atom_id res chain seq x y z
N GLY A 1 29.31 -14.71 2.06
CA GLY A 1 28.55 -13.80 1.25
C GLY A 1 27.15 -14.32 0.94
N VAL A 2 26.35 -13.44 0.40
CA VAL A 2 25.00 -13.77 0.07
C VAL A 2 24.97 -14.46 -1.29
N SER A 3 24.22 -15.57 -1.38
CA SER A 3 24.16 -16.32 -2.60
C SER A 3 23.30 -15.56 -3.63
N THR A 4 23.42 -16.00 -4.89
CA THR A 4 22.63 -15.40 -5.96
C THR A 4 21.14 -15.57 -5.71
N GLU A 5 20.76 -16.75 -5.20
CA GLU A 5 19.36 -17.02 -4.90
C GLU A 5 18.84 -16.10 -3.80
N GLU A 6 19.67 -15.88 -2.79
CA GLU A 6 19.27 -15.01 -1.71
C GLU A 6 19.12 -13.58 -2.17
N ARG A 7 20.01 -13.14 -3.07
CA ARG A 7 19.92 -11.81 -3.62
C ARG A 7 18.66 -11.62 -4.43
N ALA A 8 18.32 -12.64 -5.23
CA ALA A 8 17.11 -12.57 -6.03
C ALA A 8 15.88 -12.50 -5.14
N ARG A 9 15.91 -13.27 -4.05
CA ARG A 9 14.79 -13.27 -3.12
C ARG A 9 14.63 -11.92 -2.43
N VAL A 10 15.74 -11.33 -2.05
CA VAL A 10 15.71 -10.02 -1.40
C VAL A 10 15.12 -8.97 -2.35
N LYS A 11 15.53 -9.01 -3.62
CA LYS A 11 14.99 -8.08 -4.59
C LYS A 11 13.49 -8.27 -4.78
N GLU A 12 13.07 -9.51 -4.81
CA GLU A 12 11.65 -9.81 -4.96
C GLU A 12 10.86 -9.30 -3.77
N LEU A 13 11.37 -9.51 -2.57
CA LEU A 13 10.72 -9.03 -1.36
C LEU A 13 10.67 -7.52 -1.32
N GLU A 14 11.74 -6.86 -1.75
CA GLU A 14 11.77 -5.41 -1.79
C GLU A 14 10.71 -4.88 -2.74
N ARG A 15 10.55 -5.54 -3.88
CA ARG A 15 9.52 -5.14 -4.83
C ARG A 15 8.14 -5.31 -4.22
N GLU A 16 7.90 -6.42 -3.54
CA GLU A 16 6.62 -6.66 -2.91
C GLU A 16 6.32 -5.61 -1.84
N VAL A 17 7.33 -5.23 -1.08
CA VAL A 17 7.15 -4.20 -0.07
C VAL A 17 6.74 -2.89 -0.72
N ARG A 18 7.42 -2.53 -1.81
CA ARG A 18 7.07 -1.29 -2.51
C ARG A 18 5.65 -1.32 -3.04
N GLU A 19 5.24 -2.46 -3.59
CA GLU A 19 3.90 -2.59 -4.12
C GLU A 19 2.86 -2.53 -3.01
N LEU A 20 3.15 -3.15 -1.89
CA LEU A 20 2.24 -3.13 -0.75
C LEU A 20 2.10 -1.73 -0.18
N ARG A 21 3.21 -0.99 -0.10
CA ARG A 21 3.15 0.38 0.38
C ARG A 21 2.32 1.24 -0.54
N ARG A 22 2.48 1.03 -1.84
CA ARG A 22 1.72 1.79 -2.81
C ARG A 22 0.23 1.48 -2.69
N ALA A 23 -0.10 0.20 -2.60
CA ALA A 23 -1.49 -0.20 -2.44
C ALA A 23 -2.07 0.37 -1.15
N ASN A 24 -1.27 0.37 -0.09
CA ASN A 24 -1.70 0.89 1.19
C ASN A 24 -2.00 2.38 1.11
N GLU A 25 -1.15 3.14 0.41
CA GLU A 25 -1.38 4.56 0.25
C GLU A 25 -2.64 4.83 -0.55
N ILE A 26 -2.86 4.03 -1.59
CA ILE A 26 -4.06 4.18 -2.41
C ILE A 26 -5.29 3.89 -1.57
N LEU A 27 -5.24 2.83 -0.77
CA LEU A 27 -6.36 2.48 0.08
C LEU A 27 -6.64 3.56 1.11
N LYS A 28 -5.59 4.15 1.68
CA LYS A 28 -5.77 5.22 2.64
C LYS A 28 -6.42 6.43 2.00
N ALA A 29 -5.98 6.77 0.81
CA ALA A 29 -6.55 7.91 0.09
C ALA A 29 -8.01 7.64 -0.24
N ALA A 30 -8.31 6.42 -0.68
CA ALA A 30 -9.69 6.06 -0.99
C ALA A 30 -10.56 6.10 0.26
N ALA A 31 -10.03 5.60 1.37
CA ALA A 31 -10.78 5.57 2.62
C ALA A 31 -11.08 7.00 3.08
N ALA A 32 -10.11 7.89 2.96
CA ALA A 32 -10.32 9.27 3.34
C ALA A 32 -11.39 9.92 2.46
N PHE A 33 -11.34 9.61 1.17
CA PHE A 33 -12.30 10.14 0.23
C PHE A 33 -13.72 9.65 0.55
N PHE A 34 -13.85 8.36 0.78
CA PHE A 34 -15.15 7.78 1.11
C PHE A 34 -15.64 8.27 2.46
N GLY A 35 -14.74 8.44 3.41
CA GLY A 35 -15.11 8.96 4.71
C GLY A 35 -15.68 10.35 4.62
N ALA A 36 -15.09 11.19 3.79
CA ALA A 36 -15.58 12.54 3.59
C ALA A 36 -16.95 12.53 2.95
N GLU A 37 -17.17 11.61 2.00
CA GLU A 37 -18.47 11.50 1.36
C GLU A 37 -19.53 11.08 2.34
N LEU A 38 -19.22 10.12 3.20
CA LEU A 38 -20.19 9.66 4.19
C LEU A 38 -20.51 10.77 5.17
N ASP A 39 -19.50 11.53 5.58
CA ASP A 39 -19.72 12.66 6.48
C ASP A 39 -20.68 13.66 5.86
N ARG A 40 -20.47 13.94 4.59
CA ARG A 40 -21.31 14.91 3.90
C ARG A 40 -22.75 14.45 3.85
N LYS A 41 -22.98 13.16 3.61
CA LYS A 41 -24.34 12.63 3.54
C LYS A 41 -25.00 12.58 4.87
N GLN A 42 -24.25 12.31 5.91
CA GLN A 42 -24.82 12.17 7.25
C GLN A 42 -24.94 13.49 7.99
N LYS A 43 -24.41 14.52 7.41
CA LYS A 43 -24.42 15.81 8.07
C LYS A 43 -25.84 16.36 8.16
N ARG A 44 -26.17 16.93 9.29
CA ARG A 44 -27.48 17.47 9.55
C ARG A 44 -27.57 18.95 9.39
#